data_450d650825e1a83980dfbc693e7c665f
#
_entry.id   450d650825e1a83980dfbc693e7c665f
#
_cell.length_a   1.000
_cell.length_b   1.000
_cell.length_c   1.000
_cell.angle_alpha   90.00
_cell.angle_beta   90.00
_cell.angle_gamma   90.00
#
_symmetry.space_group_name_H-M   'P 1'
#
loop_
_entity.id
_entity.type
_entity.pdbx_description
1 polymer ?
#
loop_
_entity_poly.entity_id
_entity_poly.type
_entity_poly.pdbx_seq_one_letter_code
_entity_poly.pdbx_strand_id
1 'polypeptide(L)'
;VRLVQTSFWLCVLYAALSFINDGVFGAVTQGSWQERVPKLLRDLARAILIAIGAAIIYSQVWKQELSGALTALGLGSIVIGLALQEPLGNVVSGLMLLLERPLNIGDWLIADGTTGKVIEINWRSVHIETLLREMRIIPNVSLYKESFSNLSRPTLERTETYDMGFSYDHPPNAVKAAMLELLQTTPGVLRQPPPEVHTLNYGDFSITYRMFFTVARYEEVLPVRDAIITRIWYVARRHGLQIPYPIAIQYRHEGSPSPPVPTPTELLERFPRYRHVRQAMMEAAQRHRRPDEGGPGTPNALHQDASVLMFSAGGEMLPFGSTRNGFTLIVEGNAALSARDADGQQVRIASLGPGDFYGEATISAGRPSEVRVVAETDVTVVAFDAGVMAECLQRSSGLATEIGDAIESRRRAAQAIRQRKPVS
;
A
#
# COMPACT_ATOMS: atom_id res chain seq x y z
N VAL A 1 74.18 27.54 32.78
CA VAL A 1 73.65 26.25 32.29
C VAL A 1 72.17 26.40 31.84
N ARG A 2 71.25 26.94 32.63
CA ARG A 2 69.83 27.09 32.30
C ARG A 2 69.57 27.94 31.04
N LEU A 3 70.30 29.06 30.87
CA LEU A 3 70.18 29.93 29.66
C LEU A 3 70.61 29.20 28.38
N VAL A 4 71.71 28.40 28.43
CA VAL A 4 72.17 27.61 27.31
C VAL A 4 71.15 26.49 26.95
N GLN A 5 70.57 25.83 27.96
CA GLN A 5 69.51 24.85 27.74
C GLN A 5 68.26 25.48 27.18
N THR A 6 67.85 26.66 27.62
CA THR A 6 66.73 27.42 27.07
C THR A 6 66.97 27.78 25.62
N SER A 7 68.14 28.31 25.28
CA SER A 7 68.49 28.60 23.89
C SER A 7 68.50 27.37 22.99
N PHE A 8 69.01 26.24 23.49
CA PHE A 8 68.97 24.97 22.73
C PHE A 8 67.52 24.53 22.41
N TRP A 9 66.65 24.52 23.43
CA TRP A 9 65.24 24.15 23.21
C TRP A 9 64.48 25.10 22.35
N LEU A 10 64.81 26.42 22.40
CA LEU A 10 64.23 27.43 21.48
C LEU A 10 64.70 27.17 20.02
N CYS A 11 65.96 26.80 19.80
CA CYS A 11 66.44 26.42 18.50
C CYS A 11 65.70 25.13 17.98
N VAL A 12 65.50 24.12 18.84
CA VAL A 12 64.76 22.92 18.48
C VAL A 12 63.32 23.25 18.14
N LEU A 13 62.64 24.09 18.91
CA LEU A 13 61.27 24.53 18.64
C LEU A 13 61.20 25.34 17.31
N TYR A 14 62.14 26.23 17.10
CA TYR A 14 62.22 26.99 15.84
C TYR A 14 62.44 26.08 14.64
N ALA A 15 63.36 25.09 14.74
CA ALA A 15 63.64 24.13 13.69
C ALA A 15 62.37 23.25 13.39
N ALA A 16 61.65 22.83 14.44
CA ALA A 16 60.43 22.04 14.30
C ALA A 16 59.32 22.88 13.62
N LEU A 17 59.15 24.16 13.99
CA LEU A 17 58.20 25.05 13.38
C LEU A 17 58.57 25.36 11.90
N SER A 18 59.84 25.58 11.58
CA SER A 18 60.33 25.75 10.23
C SER A 18 60.13 24.50 9.39
N PHE A 19 60.49 23.34 9.93
CA PHE A 19 60.29 22.07 9.24
C PHE A 19 58.82 21.83 8.88
N ILE A 20 57.88 22.09 9.81
CA ILE A 20 56.45 21.98 9.56
C ILE A 20 56.00 23.03 8.51
N ASN A 21 56.51 24.26 8.65
CA ASN A 21 56.14 25.32 7.71
C ASN A 21 56.64 25.05 6.29
N ASP A 22 57.90 24.68 6.16
CA ASP A 22 58.57 24.57 4.86
C ASP A 22 58.41 23.15 4.27
N GLY A 23 58.37 22.11 5.13
CA GLY A 23 58.20 20.72 4.71
C GLY A 23 56.76 20.37 4.33
N VAL A 24 55.79 20.86 5.11
CA VAL A 24 54.36 20.54 4.89
C VAL A 24 53.67 21.58 4.02
N PHE A 25 54.02 22.87 4.18
CA PHE A 25 53.32 23.98 3.48
C PHE A 25 54.20 24.76 2.51
N GLY A 26 55.52 24.51 2.43
CA GLY A 26 56.42 25.24 1.54
C GLY A 26 56.38 24.81 0.07
N ALA A 27 55.95 23.60 -0.23
CA ALA A 27 55.83 23.07 -1.59
C ALA A 27 54.39 23.11 -2.14
N VAL A 28 53.67 24.22 -1.93
CA VAL A 28 52.29 24.34 -2.41
C VAL A 28 52.29 24.53 -3.95
N THR A 29 51.93 23.45 -4.65
CA THR A 29 51.61 23.54 -6.08
C THR A 29 50.16 23.98 -6.25
N GLN A 30 49.89 24.83 -7.26
CA GLN A 30 48.53 25.26 -7.56
C GLN A 30 47.59 24.06 -7.70
N GLY A 31 46.48 24.03 -6.90
CA GLY A 31 45.49 22.98 -6.89
C GLY A 31 45.75 21.87 -5.84
N SER A 32 46.79 21.98 -5.00
CA SER A 32 47.04 21.02 -3.92
C SER A 32 46.07 21.21 -2.74
N TRP A 33 45.85 20.12 -1.94
CA TRP A 33 44.98 20.18 -0.75
C TRP A 33 45.47 21.17 0.29
N GLN A 34 46.78 21.47 0.33
CA GLN A 34 47.42 22.42 1.23
C GLN A 34 46.97 23.89 0.98
N GLU A 35 46.63 24.23 -0.26
CA GLU A 35 46.08 25.55 -0.62
C GLU A 35 44.69 25.79 -0.02
N ARG A 36 43.94 24.67 0.17
CA ARG A 36 42.59 24.72 0.74
C ARG A 36 42.55 24.82 2.26
N VAL A 37 43.69 24.64 2.95
CA VAL A 37 43.74 24.77 4.41
C VAL A 37 43.72 26.26 4.79
N PRO A 38 42.67 26.71 5.54
CA PRO A 38 42.57 28.10 5.96
C PRO A 38 43.80 28.55 6.77
N LYS A 39 44.27 29.76 6.49
CA LYS A 39 45.41 30.35 7.18
C LYS A 39 45.27 30.29 8.71
N LEU A 40 44.04 30.48 9.19
CA LEU A 40 43.69 30.42 10.62
C LEU A 40 44.06 29.06 11.27
N LEU A 41 43.83 27.94 10.59
CA LEU A 41 44.15 26.59 11.12
C LEU A 41 45.65 26.38 11.22
N ARG A 42 46.45 26.92 10.30
CA ARG A 42 47.92 26.89 10.33
C ARG A 42 48.45 27.71 11.49
N ASP A 43 47.90 28.92 11.70
CA ASP A 43 48.30 29.81 12.78
C ASP A 43 47.91 29.26 14.15
N LEU A 44 46.75 28.58 14.25
CA LEU A 44 46.32 27.88 15.46
C LEU A 44 47.26 26.71 15.79
N ALA A 45 47.59 25.88 14.80
CA ALA A 45 48.53 24.76 15.00
C ALA A 45 49.92 25.24 15.47
N ARG A 46 50.41 26.37 14.89
CA ARG A 46 51.67 27.04 15.34
C ARG A 46 51.56 27.53 16.78
N ALA A 47 50.48 28.19 17.15
CA ALA A 47 50.26 28.67 18.52
C ALA A 47 50.24 27.54 19.54
N ILE A 48 49.60 26.40 19.20
CA ILE A 48 49.58 25.21 20.05
C ILE A 48 51.00 24.61 20.22
N LEU A 49 51.76 24.48 19.12
CA LEU A 49 53.14 23.98 19.18
C LEU A 49 54.05 24.89 19.98
N ILE A 50 53.93 26.24 19.85
CA ILE A 50 54.65 27.21 20.64
C ILE A 50 54.30 27.05 22.14
N ALA A 51 53.03 26.91 22.46
CA ALA A 51 52.55 26.72 23.84
C ALA A 51 53.12 25.46 24.48
N ILE A 52 53.10 24.31 23.73
CA ILE A 52 53.68 23.05 24.16
C ILE A 52 55.18 23.19 24.36
N GLY A 53 55.91 23.76 23.43
CA GLY A 53 57.34 23.99 23.50
C GLY A 53 57.71 24.87 24.70
N ALA A 54 56.99 25.95 24.93
CA ALA A 54 57.14 26.84 26.09
C ALA A 54 56.91 26.08 27.42
N ALA A 55 55.87 25.25 27.48
CA ALA A 55 55.57 24.44 28.65
C ALA A 55 56.70 23.43 28.95
N ILE A 56 57.28 22.80 27.93
CA ILE A 56 58.40 21.87 28.06
C ILE A 56 59.65 22.64 28.62
N ILE A 57 59.97 23.78 28.05
CA ILE A 57 61.09 24.60 28.52
C ILE A 57 60.88 25.02 29.97
N TYR A 58 59.68 25.46 30.31
CA TYR A 58 59.34 25.93 31.65
C TYR A 58 59.46 24.77 32.68
N SER A 59 59.00 23.60 32.36
CA SER A 59 59.05 22.42 33.24
C SER A 59 60.44 21.80 33.35
N GLN A 60 61.11 21.52 32.20
CA GLN A 60 62.37 20.76 32.16
C GLN A 60 63.61 21.62 32.50
N VAL A 61 63.64 22.88 32.01
CA VAL A 61 64.81 23.75 32.17
C VAL A 61 64.70 24.53 33.46
N TRP A 62 63.52 25.11 33.74
CA TRP A 62 63.31 25.94 34.91
C TRP A 62 62.85 25.17 36.14
N LYS A 63 62.52 23.86 35.94
CA LYS A 63 62.03 22.95 37.00
C LYS A 63 60.86 23.52 37.81
N GLN A 64 60.02 24.26 37.17
CA GLN A 64 58.80 24.85 37.75
C GLN A 64 57.64 23.88 37.61
N GLU A 65 56.79 23.84 38.62
CA GLU A 65 55.58 23.02 38.57
C GLU A 65 54.51 23.65 37.68
N LEU A 66 54.00 22.85 36.72
CA LEU A 66 52.93 23.24 35.82
C LEU A 66 51.54 22.86 36.35
N SER A 67 51.44 22.35 37.59
CA SER A 67 50.19 21.78 38.13
C SER A 67 49.01 22.77 38.06
N GLY A 68 49.22 24.04 38.45
CA GLY A 68 48.19 25.07 38.36
C GLY A 68 47.83 25.44 36.93
N ALA A 69 48.82 25.51 36.04
CA ALA A 69 48.57 25.80 34.63
C ALA A 69 47.84 24.67 33.92
N LEU A 70 48.23 23.41 34.27
CA LEU A 70 47.54 22.20 33.73
C LEU A 70 46.10 22.11 34.23
N THR A 71 45.84 22.47 35.51
CA THR A 71 44.46 22.52 36.03
C THR A 71 43.61 23.55 35.30
N ALA A 72 44.16 24.76 35.12
CA ALA A 72 43.49 25.84 34.36
C ALA A 72 43.24 25.44 32.89
N LEU A 73 44.23 24.83 32.23
CA LEU A 73 44.10 24.27 30.88
C LEU A 73 43.06 23.15 30.81
N GLY A 74 43.00 22.31 31.84
CA GLY A 74 42.02 21.24 31.98
C GLY A 74 40.58 21.80 32.00
N LEU A 75 40.34 22.79 32.84
CA LEU A 75 39.04 23.48 32.88
C LEU A 75 38.73 24.21 31.56
N GLY A 76 39.73 24.91 30.99
CA GLY A 76 39.60 25.61 29.72
C GLY A 76 39.32 24.66 28.56
N SER A 77 39.96 23.47 28.58
CA SER A 77 39.73 22.46 27.52
C SER A 77 38.30 21.89 27.49
N ILE A 78 37.65 21.78 28.67
CA ILE A 78 36.23 21.38 28.74
C ILE A 78 35.36 22.42 28.05
N VAL A 79 35.58 23.70 28.32
CA VAL A 79 34.81 24.79 27.69
C VAL A 79 35.04 24.82 26.19
N ILE A 80 36.28 24.69 25.74
CA ILE A 80 36.65 24.64 24.33
C ILE A 80 36.08 23.39 23.68
N GLY A 81 36.14 22.22 24.36
CA GLY A 81 35.57 20.96 23.87
C GLY A 81 34.06 21.06 23.64
N LEU A 82 33.33 21.67 24.57
CA LEU A 82 31.89 21.90 24.42
C LEU A 82 31.61 22.88 23.29
N ALA A 83 32.40 23.96 23.14
CA ALA A 83 32.22 24.91 22.04
C ALA A 83 32.54 24.32 20.65
N LEU A 84 33.45 23.34 20.58
CA LEU A 84 33.86 22.64 19.35
C LEU A 84 33.05 21.39 19.08
N GLN A 85 32.20 20.95 20.00
CA GLN A 85 31.44 19.70 19.88
C GLN A 85 30.63 19.65 18.59
N GLU A 86 29.92 20.71 18.25
CA GLU A 86 29.09 20.76 17.05
C GLU A 86 29.94 20.85 15.75
N PRO A 87 30.92 21.77 15.61
CA PRO A 87 31.78 21.79 14.43
C PRO A 87 32.52 20.47 14.18
N LEU A 88 33.04 19.85 15.24
CA LEU A 88 33.74 18.58 15.12
C LEU A 88 32.78 17.43 14.73
N GLY A 89 31.59 17.40 15.33
CA GLY A 89 30.52 16.47 14.97
C GLY A 89 30.15 16.59 13.48
N ASN A 90 30.10 17.81 12.95
CA ASN A 90 29.81 18.06 11.54
C ASN A 90 30.91 17.50 10.61
N VAL A 91 32.19 17.67 10.98
CA VAL A 91 33.32 17.10 10.21
C VAL A 91 33.29 15.58 10.23
N VAL A 92 33.10 14.99 11.41
CA VAL A 92 33.02 13.52 11.57
C VAL A 92 31.84 12.96 10.77
N SER A 93 30.67 13.56 10.87
CA SER A 93 29.47 13.14 10.11
C SER A 93 29.71 13.20 8.60
N GLY A 94 30.34 14.27 8.11
CA GLY A 94 30.70 14.39 6.70
C GLY A 94 31.68 13.33 6.23
N LEU A 95 32.67 13.01 7.07
CA LEU A 95 33.64 11.94 6.78
C LEU A 95 32.98 10.57 6.73
N MET A 96 32.07 10.27 7.69
CA MET A 96 31.32 9.01 7.70
C MET A 96 30.46 8.86 6.46
N LEU A 97 29.77 9.89 6.01
CA LEU A 97 28.99 9.87 4.77
C LEU A 97 29.87 9.49 3.56
N LEU A 98 31.09 10.02 3.48
CA LEU A 98 32.03 9.70 2.40
C LEU A 98 32.59 8.27 2.48
N LEU A 99 32.76 7.75 3.71
CA LEU A 99 33.29 6.40 3.93
C LEU A 99 32.22 5.32 3.67
N GLU A 100 31.02 5.51 4.20
CA GLU A 100 29.93 4.54 4.09
C GLU A 100 29.26 4.56 2.71
N ARG A 101 29.34 5.68 1.99
CA ARG A 101 28.76 5.89 0.66
C ARG A 101 27.31 5.41 0.53
N PRO A 102 26.39 5.85 1.37
CA PRO A 102 24.99 5.46 1.29
C PRO A 102 24.29 6.04 0.05
N LEU A 103 24.94 6.97 -0.65
CA LEU A 103 24.48 7.61 -1.89
C LEU A 103 25.64 7.79 -2.86
N ASN A 104 25.34 7.80 -4.16
CA ASN A 104 26.30 8.03 -5.24
C ASN A 104 25.83 9.19 -6.12
N ILE A 105 26.77 9.75 -6.92
CA ILE A 105 26.42 10.69 -7.98
C ILE A 105 25.50 9.98 -8.98
N GLY A 106 24.37 10.62 -9.30
CA GLY A 106 23.33 10.06 -10.16
C GLY A 106 22.15 9.45 -9.41
N ASP A 107 22.27 9.15 -8.11
CA ASP A 107 21.15 8.67 -7.28
C ASP A 107 20.11 9.78 -7.11
N TRP A 108 18.84 9.38 -7.04
CA TRP A 108 17.76 10.26 -6.62
C TRP A 108 17.54 10.12 -5.12
N LEU A 109 17.39 11.23 -4.43
CA LEU A 109 17.12 11.23 -3.00
C LEU A 109 16.03 12.21 -2.60
N ILE A 110 15.39 11.91 -1.48
CA ILE A 110 14.53 12.83 -0.75
C ILE A 110 15.26 13.18 0.54
N ALA A 111 15.58 14.44 0.71
CA ALA A 111 16.17 14.97 1.92
C ALA A 111 15.60 16.36 2.20
N ASP A 112 15.30 16.65 3.46
CA ASP A 112 14.72 17.93 3.89
C ASP A 112 13.49 18.33 3.03
N GLY A 113 12.59 17.34 2.78
CA GLY A 113 11.38 17.53 1.98
C GLY A 113 11.61 17.85 0.50
N THR A 114 12.85 17.83 0.03
CA THR A 114 13.21 18.09 -1.36
C THR A 114 13.65 16.82 -2.06
N THR A 115 13.13 16.62 -3.27
CA THR A 115 13.55 15.51 -4.14
C THR A 115 14.49 16.03 -5.22
N GLY A 116 15.63 15.37 -5.41
CA GLY A 116 16.58 15.74 -6.45
C GLY A 116 17.58 14.63 -6.76
N LYS A 117 18.25 14.79 -7.91
CA LYS A 117 19.31 13.91 -8.38
C LYS A 117 20.66 14.43 -7.88
N VAL A 118 21.44 13.54 -7.28
CA VAL A 118 22.79 13.87 -6.80
C VAL A 118 23.69 14.17 -8.01
N ILE A 119 24.18 15.41 -8.06
CA ILE A 119 25.10 15.88 -9.11
C ILE A 119 26.56 15.95 -8.63
N GLU A 120 26.76 16.19 -7.34
CA GLU A 120 28.07 16.33 -6.75
C GLU A 120 28.07 15.96 -5.27
N ILE A 121 29.14 15.30 -4.80
CA ILE A 121 29.35 14.96 -3.40
C ILE A 121 30.70 15.51 -2.97
N ASN A 122 30.66 16.50 -2.08
CA ASN A 122 31.83 17.12 -1.49
C ASN A 122 32.04 16.67 -0.06
N TRP A 123 33.20 16.96 0.52
CA TRP A 123 33.49 16.64 1.91
C TRP A 123 32.55 17.36 2.92
N ARG A 124 31.91 18.45 2.54
CA ARG A 124 31.04 19.28 3.38
C ARG A 124 29.56 19.19 3.00
N SER A 125 29.26 18.95 1.74
CA SER A 125 27.90 19.04 1.22
C SER A 125 27.66 18.11 0.04
N VAL A 126 26.42 17.68 -0.12
CA VAL A 126 25.90 17.02 -1.32
C VAL A 126 25.09 18.06 -2.11
N HIS A 127 25.33 18.14 -3.41
CA HIS A 127 24.58 18.98 -4.32
C HIS A 127 23.59 18.11 -5.08
N ILE A 128 22.32 18.53 -5.09
CA ILE A 128 21.27 17.86 -5.84
C ILE A 128 20.65 18.82 -6.84
N GLU A 129 20.29 18.30 -8.01
CA GLU A 129 19.47 18.99 -9.00
C GLU A 129 18.01 18.53 -8.85
N THR A 130 17.09 19.47 -8.59
CA THR A 130 15.66 19.19 -8.49
C THR A 130 15.03 19.01 -9.87
N LEU A 131 13.79 18.53 -9.92
CA LEU A 131 13.02 18.46 -11.17
C LEU A 131 12.79 19.83 -11.83
N LEU A 132 12.85 20.93 -11.06
CA LEU A 132 12.73 22.31 -11.55
C LEU A 132 14.07 22.88 -12.02
N ARG A 133 15.13 22.07 -12.12
CA ARG A 133 16.48 22.50 -12.51
C ARG A 133 17.16 23.43 -11.50
N GLU A 134 16.72 23.40 -10.26
CA GLU A 134 17.35 24.15 -9.18
C GLU A 134 18.45 23.31 -8.54
N MET A 135 19.59 23.91 -8.27
CA MET A 135 20.64 23.26 -7.48
C MET A 135 20.40 23.52 -5.99
N ARG A 136 20.22 22.45 -5.23
CA ARG A 136 20.11 22.51 -3.77
C ARG A 136 21.35 21.91 -3.12
N ILE A 137 21.91 22.65 -2.16
CA ILE A 137 23.12 22.28 -1.44
C ILE A 137 22.70 21.81 -0.05
N ILE A 138 22.94 20.54 0.25
CA ILE A 138 22.58 19.91 1.52
C ILE A 138 23.88 19.65 2.29
N PRO A 139 24.04 20.20 3.50
CA PRO A 139 25.20 19.91 4.35
C PRO A 139 25.24 18.41 4.70
N ASN A 140 26.42 17.78 4.65
CA ASN A 140 26.57 16.36 4.96
C ASN A 140 26.09 16.00 6.37
N VAL A 141 26.24 16.95 7.31
CA VAL A 141 25.76 16.77 8.68
C VAL A 141 24.25 16.59 8.76
N SER A 142 23.47 17.29 7.91
CA SER A 142 22.01 17.13 7.85
C SER A 142 21.64 15.73 7.36
N LEU A 143 22.30 15.23 6.32
CA LEU A 143 22.11 13.88 5.81
C LEU A 143 22.53 12.79 6.79
N TYR A 144 23.52 13.05 7.66
CA TYR A 144 23.95 12.09 8.68
C TYR A 144 23.05 12.10 9.92
N LYS A 145 22.59 13.27 10.35
CA LYS A 145 21.73 13.42 11.54
C LYS A 145 20.28 13.09 11.29
N GLU A 146 19.80 13.33 10.08
CA GLU A 146 18.40 13.13 9.69
C GLU A 146 18.25 11.94 8.74
N SER A 147 17.08 11.32 8.75
CA SER A 147 16.77 10.27 7.79
C SER A 147 16.57 10.86 6.40
N PHE A 148 17.14 10.22 5.40
CA PHE A 148 16.86 10.52 4.00
C PHE A 148 16.46 9.24 3.26
N SER A 149 15.74 9.38 2.14
CA SER A 149 15.37 8.26 1.29
C SER A 149 16.18 8.28 0.01
N ASN A 150 16.92 7.20 -0.26
CA ASN A 150 17.57 6.99 -1.56
C ASN A 150 16.59 6.25 -2.48
N LEU A 151 16.11 6.93 -3.53
CA LEU A 151 15.11 6.41 -4.48
C LEU A 151 15.72 5.53 -5.58
N SER A 152 17.05 5.45 -5.63
CA SER A 152 17.80 4.63 -6.59
C SER A 152 18.38 3.37 -5.95
N ARG A 153 18.09 3.11 -4.67
CA ARG A 153 18.59 1.95 -3.95
C ARG A 153 17.46 1.28 -3.15
N PRO A 154 17.53 -0.05 -2.91
CA PRO A 154 18.58 -1.00 -3.32
C PRO A 154 18.62 -1.30 -4.81
N THR A 155 17.53 -1.01 -5.55
CA THR A 155 17.40 -1.15 -7.01
C THR A 155 17.01 0.19 -7.62
N LEU A 156 17.19 0.34 -8.94
CA LEU A 156 16.74 1.53 -9.66
C LEU A 156 15.21 1.56 -9.87
N GLU A 157 14.59 0.39 -9.75
CA GLU A 157 13.15 0.25 -9.91
C GLU A 157 12.42 0.98 -8.79
N ARG A 158 11.35 1.67 -9.16
CA ARG A 158 10.55 2.45 -8.24
C ARG A 158 9.10 2.04 -8.30
N THR A 159 8.54 1.60 -7.18
CA THR A 159 7.10 1.38 -7.04
C THR A 159 6.42 2.64 -6.52
N GLU A 160 5.40 3.05 -7.24
CA GLU A 160 4.56 4.21 -6.91
C GLU A 160 3.13 3.78 -6.68
N THR A 161 2.39 4.65 -6.02
CA THR A 161 0.95 4.43 -5.79
C THR A 161 0.13 5.59 -6.30
N TYR A 162 -1.08 5.29 -6.77
CA TYR A 162 -2.08 6.29 -7.12
C TYR A 162 -3.45 5.86 -6.63
N ASP A 163 -4.13 6.76 -5.91
CA ASP A 163 -5.45 6.51 -5.37
C ASP A 163 -6.51 7.15 -6.26
N MET A 164 -7.56 6.37 -6.57
CA MET A 164 -8.69 6.84 -7.40
C MET A 164 -10.01 6.34 -6.84
N GLY A 165 -11.02 7.23 -6.82
CA GLY A 165 -12.37 6.93 -6.38
C GLY A 165 -13.28 6.54 -7.55
N PHE A 166 -14.11 5.50 -7.34
CA PHE A 166 -15.19 5.12 -8.25
C PHE A 166 -16.52 5.02 -7.51
N SER A 167 -17.64 5.13 -8.25
CA SER A 167 -18.99 5.08 -7.69
C SER A 167 -19.27 3.75 -6.97
N TYR A 168 -20.13 3.80 -5.96
CA TYR A 168 -20.67 2.63 -5.27
C TYR A 168 -21.51 1.71 -6.17
N ASP A 169 -21.96 2.19 -7.34
CA ASP A 169 -22.76 1.43 -8.28
C ASP A 169 -21.99 0.31 -8.98
N HIS A 170 -20.65 0.29 -8.83
CA HIS A 170 -19.80 -0.68 -9.51
C HIS A 170 -19.22 -1.70 -8.53
N PRO A 171 -19.35 -3.01 -8.85
CA PRO A 171 -18.73 -4.06 -8.04
C PRO A 171 -17.20 -3.85 -7.95
N PRO A 172 -16.60 -3.91 -6.75
CA PRO A 172 -15.18 -3.64 -6.58
C PRO A 172 -14.26 -4.48 -7.45
N ASN A 173 -14.60 -5.75 -7.70
CA ASN A 173 -13.77 -6.62 -8.53
C ASN A 173 -13.79 -6.18 -10.01
N ALA A 174 -14.90 -5.65 -10.53
CA ALA A 174 -14.96 -5.11 -11.87
C ALA A 174 -14.06 -3.89 -12.03
N VAL A 175 -14.09 -2.98 -11.06
CA VAL A 175 -13.20 -1.81 -11.03
C VAL A 175 -11.73 -2.22 -10.96
N LYS A 176 -11.39 -3.15 -10.07
CA LYS A 176 -10.02 -3.66 -9.95
C LYS A 176 -9.52 -4.30 -11.24
N ALA A 177 -10.36 -5.10 -11.91
CA ALA A 177 -9.99 -5.74 -13.17
C ALA A 177 -9.70 -4.70 -14.27
N ALA A 178 -10.56 -3.69 -14.44
CA ALA A 178 -10.38 -2.64 -15.42
C ALA A 178 -9.12 -1.78 -15.14
N MET A 179 -8.85 -1.45 -13.89
CA MET A 179 -7.66 -0.69 -13.50
C MET A 179 -6.38 -1.53 -13.63
N LEU A 180 -6.44 -2.83 -13.35
CA LEU A 180 -5.31 -3.74 -13.56
C LEU A 180 -4.96 -3.86 -15.05
N GLU A 181 -5.96 -4.01 -15.93
CA GLU A 181 -5.78 -4.00 -17.38
C GLU A 181 -5.13 -2.69 -17.86
N LEU A 182 -5.57 -1.55 -17.31
CA LEU A 182 -4.97 -0.24 -17.59
C LEU A 182 -3.48 -0.23 -17.26
N LEU A 183 -3.10 -0.68 -16.05
CA LEU A 183 -1.71 -0.68 -15.60
C LEU A 183 -0.86 -1.61 -16.49
N GLN A 184 -1.34 -2.83 -16.77
CA GLN A 184 -0.62 -3.82 -17.58
C GLN A 184 -0.40 -3.37 -19.03
N THR A 185 -1.28 -2.51 -19.56
CA THR A 185 -1.22 -1.99 -20.92
C THR A 185 -0.59 -0.61 -21.03
N THR A 186 -0.18 0.00 -19.90
CA THR A 186 0.45 1.33 -19.90
C THR A 186 1.95 1.20 -20.17
N PRO A 187 2.49 1.86 -21.22
CA PRO A 187 3.93 1.89 -21.47
C PRO A 187 4.70 2.47 -20.28
N GLY A 188 5.84 1.86 -19.96
CA GLY A 188 6.69 2.27 -18.84
C GLY A 188 6.34 1.61 -17.50
N VAL A 189 5.18 0.96 -17.37
CA VAL A 189 4.87 0.11 -16.22
C VAL A 189 5.55 -1.24 -16.40
N LEU A 190 6.35 -1.64 -15.41
CA LEU A 190 7.03 -2.93 -15.42
C LEU A 190 6.02 -4.06 -15.15
N ARG A 191 6.29 -5.23 -15.76
CA ARG A 191 5.50 -6.45 -15.54
C ARG A 191 5.97 -7.24 -14.32
N GLN A 192 7.19 -7.00 -13.87
CA GLN A 192 7.80 -7.58 -12.67
C GLN A 192 8.45 -6.45 -11.88
N PRO A 193 8.06 -6.26 -10.61
CA PRO A 193 6.92 -6.91 -9.95
C PRO A 193 5.60 -6.56 -10.63
N PRO A 194 4.60 -7.48 -10.59
CA PRO A 194 3.32 -7.23 -11.25
C PRO A 194 2.60 -6.03 -10.62
N PRO A 195 1.90 -5.20 -11.43
CA PRO A 195 1.07 -4.14 -10.89
C PRO A 195 -0.12 -4.74 -10.12
N GLU A 196 -0.58 -4.03 -9.10
CA GLU A 196 -1.67 -4.46 -8.23
C GLU A 196 -2.70 -3.35 -8.03
N VAL A 197 -3.95 -3.76 -7.76
CA VAL A 197 -5.04 -2.82 -7.43
C VAL A 197 -5.79 -3.32 -6.22
N HIS A 198 -5.81 -2.52 -5.17
CA HIS A 198 -6.46 -2.83 -3.90
C HIS A 198 -7.61 -1.87 -3.63
N THR A 199 -8.71 -2.38 -3.04
CA THR A 199 -9.73 -1.53 -2.45
C THR A 199 -9.17 -1.00 -1.13
N LEU A 200 -9.10 0.32 -1.00
CA LEU A 200 -8.47 0.98 0.15
C LEU A 200 -9.50 1.28 1.24
N ASN A 201 -10.56 1.97 0.88
CA ASN A 201 -11.64 2.32 1.82
C ASN A 201 -12.93 2.66 1.08
N TYR A 202 -14.01 2.71 1.87
CA TYR A 202 -15.32 3.21 1.47
C TYR A 202 -15.48 4.62 2.03
N GLY A 203 -15.38 5.64 1.17
CA GLY A 203 -15.47 7.05 1.53
C GLY A 203 -16.88 7.62 1.39
N ASP A 204 -17.06 8.93 1.61
CA ASP A 204 -18.37 9.57 1.65
C ASP A 204 -19.17 9.47 0.34
N PHE A 205 -18.49 9.48 -0.81
CA PHE A 205 -19.13 9.48 -2.14
C PHE A 205 -18.47 8.53 -3.14
N SER A 206 -17.45 7.79 -2.72
CA SER A 206 -16.73 6.85 -3.59
C SER A 206 -16.07 5.73 -2.81
N ILE A 207 -15.85 4.60 -3.50
CA ILE A 207 -14.93 3.57 -3.04
C ILE A 207 -13.56 3.93 -3.59
N THR A 208 -12.56 4.08 -2.71
CA THR A 208 -11.19 4.41 -3.10
C THR A 208 -10.38 3.15 -3.39
N TYR A 209 -9.72 3.14 -4.53
CA TYR A 209 -8.83 2.07 -4.96
C TYR A 209 -7.40 2.59 -5.03
N ARG A 210 -6.45 1.82 -4.51
CA ARG A 210 -5.01 2.09 -4.63
C ARG A 210 -4.40 1.21 -5.70
N MET A 211 -3.80 1.85 -6.66
CA MET A 211 -3.07 1.22 -7.75
C MET A 211 -1.57 1.26 -7.43
N PHE A 212 -0.90 0.10 -7.48
CA PHE A 212 0.54 -0.02 -7.34
C PHE A 212 1.14 -0.32 -8.71
N PHE A 213 2.13 0.46 -9.10
CA PHE A 213 2.85 0.25 -10.35
C PHE A 213 4.33 0.54 -10.18
N THR A 214 5.15 -0.21 -10.88
CA THR A 214 6.61 -0.09 -10.82
C THR A 214 7.14 0.43 -12.15
N VAL A 215 8.07 1.37 -12.08
CA VAL A 215 8.81 1.93 -13.23
C VAL A 215 10.29 1.58 -13.11
N ALA A 216 11.03 1.60 -14.24
CA ALA A 216 12.43 1.19 -14.25
C ALA A 216 13.36 2.18 -13.54
N ARG A 217 13.00 3.47 -13.52
CA ARG A 217 13.79 4.54 -12.89
C ARG A 217 12.89 5.65 -12.39
N TYR A 218 13.37 6.38 -11.40
CA TYR A 218 12.63 7.50 -10.82
C TYR A 218 12.24 8.59 -11.85
N GLU A 219 13.10 8.85 -12.84
CA GLU A 219 12.82 9.83 -13.90
C GLU A 219 11.57 9.49 -14.72
N GLU A 220 11.18 8.22 -14.78
CA GLU A 220 10.02 7.73 -15.52
C GLU A 220 8.71 7.87 -14.73
N VAL A 221 8.79 8.16 -13.41
CA VAL A 221 7.60 8.22 -12.54
C VAL A 221 6.58 9.24 -13.07
N LEU A 222 7.00 10.46 -13.34
CA LEU A 222 6.09 11.53 -13.77
C LEU A 222 5.41 11.23 -15.12
N PRO A 223 6.13 10.88 -16.20
CA PRO A 223 5.49 10.59 -17.48
C PRO A 223 4.60 9.35 -17.43
N VAL A 224 4.98 8.29 -16.71
CA VAL A 224 4.16 7.10 -16.57
C VAL A 224 2.92 7.37 -15.73
N ARG A 225 3.06 8.12 -14.63
CA ARG A 225 1.94 8.54 -13.79
C ARG A 225 0.93 9.39 -14.57
N ASP A 226 1.40 10.35 -15.37
CA ASP A 226 0.54 11.15 -16.25
C ASP A 226 -0.22 10.26 -17.24
N ALA A 227 0.48 9.34 -17.90
CA ALA A 227 -0.14 8.38 -18.83
C ALA A 227 -1.22 7.53 -18.14
N ILE A 228 -0.97 7.04 -16.91
CA ILE A 228 -1.95 6.28 -16.13
C ILE A 228 -3.17 7.15 -15.84
N ILE A 229 -2.99 8.34 -15.25
CA ILE A 229 -4.08 9.24 -14.86
C ILE A 229 -4.93 9.61 -16.07
N THR A 230 -4.31 9.97 -17.17
CA THR A 230 -5.00 10.30 -18.42
C THR A 230 -5.81 9.11 -18.93
N ARG A 231 -5.25 7.91 -18.93
CA ARG A 231 -5.91 6.70 -19.44
C ARG A 231 -7.04 6.20 -18.55
N ILE A 232 -7.03 6.50 -17.22
CA ILE A 232 -8.12 6.14 -16.30
C ILE A 232 -9.46 6.60 -16.85
N TRP A 233 -9.56 7.84 -17.33
CA TRP A 233 -10.81 8.37 -17.86
C TRP A 233 -11.34 7.57 -19.05
N TYR A 234 -10.46 7.23 -19.99
CA TYR A 234 -10.84 6.46 -21.19
C TYR A 234 -11.22 5.01 -20.87
N VAL A 235 -10.48 4.37 -19.95
CA VAL A 235 -10.78 3.01 -19.50
C VAL A 235 -12.08 2.98 -18.73
N ALA A 236 -12.31 3.91 -17.81
CA ALA A 236 -13.54 4.05 -17.08
C ALA A 236 -14.75 4.15 -18.04
N ARG A 237 -14.64 5.00 -19.06
CA ARG A 237 -15.72 5.15 -20.06
C ARG A 237 -15.97 3.87 -20.85
N ARG A 238 -14.93 3.14 -21.27
CA ARG A 238 -15.09 1.87 -22.01
C ARG A 238 -15.75 0.77 -21.18
N HIS A 239 -15.44 0.72 -19.90
CA HIS A 239 -16.01 -0.28 -18.97
C HIS A 239 -17.31 0.21 -18.29
N GLY A 240 -17.84 1.36 -18.67
CA GLY A 240 -19.05 1.93 -18.05
C GLY A 240 -18.88 2.33 -16.59
N LEU A 241 -17.63 2.50 -16.12
CA LEU A 241 -17.33 2.89 -14.76
C LEU A 241 -17.52 4.40 -14.57
N GLN A 242 -18.14 4.78 -13.48
CA GLN A 242 -18.43 6.17 -13.14
C GLN A 242 -17.42 6.70 -12.12
N ILE A 243 -16.76 7.81 -12.47
CA ILE A 243 -15.97 8.63 -11.57
C ILE A 243 -16.94 9.60 -10.89
N PRO A 244 -17.19 9.47 -9.57
CA PRO A 244 -18.23 10.25 -8.93
C PRO A 244 -17.82 11.71 -8.72
N TYR A 245 -18.80 12.58 -8.78
CA TYR A 245 -18.69 13.94 -8.25
C TYR A 245 -19.04 13.94 -6.76
N PRO A 246 -18.57 14.91 -5.97
CA PRO A 246 -19.09 15.14 -4.62
C PRO A 246 -20.60 15.44 -4.71
N ILE A 247 -21.43 14.45 -4.36
CA ILE A 247 -22.89 14.57 -4.46
C ILE A 247 -23.45 14.77 -3.06
N ALA A 248 -24.16 15.89 -2.83
CA ALA A 248 -25.03 16.04 -1.68
C ALA A 248 -26.44 15.57 -2.09
N ILE A 249 -26.87 14.42 -1.58
CA ILE A 249 -28.25 13.94 -1.79
C ILE A 249 -29.13 14.65 -0.79
N GLN A 250 -29.92 15.63 -1.24
CA GLN A 250 -30.99 16.21 -0.44
C GLN A 250 -32.26 15.36 -0.65
N TYR A 251 -32.63 14.59 0.35
CA TYR A 251 -33.92 13.92 0.34
C TYR A 251 -35.03 14.98 0.55
N ARG A 252 -35.59 15.49 -0.53
CA ARG A 252 -36.92 16.12 -0.49
C ARG A 252 -37.92 14.99 -0.39
N HIS A 253 -38.76 14.98 0.61
CA HIS A 253 -39.78 13.94 0.92
C HIS A 253 -40.94 13.91 -0.10
N GLU A 254 -40.64 14.06 -1.38
CA GLU A 254 -41.55 13.84 -2.50
C GLU A 254 -40.93 12.76 -3.38
N GLY A 255 -41.26 11.49 -3.06
CA GLY A 255 -41.10 10.32 -3.92
C GLY A 255 -39.88 10.29 -4.88
N SER A 256 -38.66 10.07 -4.36
CA SER A 256 -37.53 9.77 -5.24
C SER A 256 -37.32 8.27 -5.35
N PRO A 257 -37.20 7.71 -6.55
CA PRO A 257 -36.82 6.32 -6.71
C PRO A 257 -35.37 6.16 -6.24
N SER A 258 -35.13 5.19 -5.36
CA SER A 258 -33.81 4.61 -5.15
C SER A 258 -33.22 4.20 -6.51
N PRO A 259 -31.90 4.29 -6.75
CA PRO A 259 -31.31 3.73 -7.96
C PRO A 259 -31.80 2.29 -8.11
N PRO A 260 -32.20 1.87 -9.32
CA PRO A 260 -32.82 0.58 -9.49
C PRO A 260 -31.80 -0.53 -9.23
N VAL A 261 -31.80 -1.03 -8.00
CA VAL A 261 -31.33 -2.41 -7.79
C VAL A 261 -32.32 -3.25 -8.60
N PRO A 262 -31.87 -4.06 -9.58
CA PRO A 262 -32.79 -4.85 -10.38
C PRO A 262 -33.68 -5.66 -9.44
N THR A 263 -34.97 -5.56 -9.64
CA THR A 263 -35.94 -6.26 -8.80
C THR A 263 -35.79 -7.77 -9.02
N PRO A 264 -36.08 -8.62 -8.00
CA PRO A 264 -36.10 -10.08 -8.18
C PRO A 264 -36.91 -10.51 -9.40
N THR A 265 -38.02 -9.80 -9.68
CA THR A 265 -38.90 -10.05 -10.82
C THR A 265 -38.21 -9.80 -12.17
N GLU A 266 -37.48 -8.70 -12.32
CA GLU A 266 -36.70 -8.39 -13.53
C GLU A 266 -35.58 -9.39 -13.76
N LEU A 267 -34.88 -9.82 -12.71
CA LEU A 267 -33.83 -10.82 -12.81
C LEU A 267 -34.40 -12.20 -13.22
N LEU A 268 -35.59 -12.56 -12.74
CA LEU A 268 -36.26 -13.82 -13.12
C LEU A 268 -36.74 -13.83 -14.58
N GLU A 269 -36.93 -12.69 -15.22
CA GLU A 269 -37.29 -12.60 -16.65
C GLU A 269 -36.23 -13.25 -17.55
N ARG A 270 -34.98 -13.27 -17.13
CA ARG A 270 -33.87 -13.90 -17.86
C ARG A 270 -33.97 -15.43 -17.89
N PHE A 271 -34.82 -16.03 -17.05
CA PHE A 271 -34.97 -17.49 -16.91
C PHE A 271 -36.41 -17.96 -17.13
N PRO A 272 -36.81 -18.28 -18.35
CA PRO A 272 -38.20 -18.68 -18.67
C PRO A 272 -38.73 -19.88 -17.88
N ARG A 273 -37.83 -20.79 -17.42
CA ARG A 273 -38.18 -21.95 -16.58
C ARG A 273 -38.75 -21.56 -15.21
N TYR A 274 -38.40 -20.36 -14.68
CA TYR A 274 -38.89 -19.85 -13.41
C TYR A 274 -40.11 -18.90 -13.57
N ARG A 275 -40.77 -18.87 -14.72
CA ARG A 275 -41.94 -18.02 -14.98
C ARG A 275 -43.04 -18.21 -13.93
N HIS A 276 -43.25 -19.43 -13.44
CA HIS A 276 -44.26 -19.71 -12.42
C HIS A 276 -43.89 -19.15 -11.05
N VAL A 277 -42.60 -19.14 -10.69
CA VAL A 277 -42.09 -18.48 -9.50
C VAL A 277 -42.32 -16.97 -9.57
N ARG A 278 -41.99 -16.37 -10.70
CA ARG A 278 -42.25 -14.95 -10.95
C ARG A 278 -43.73 -14.59 -10.84
N GLN A 279 -44.61 -15.40 -11.44
CA GLN A 279 -46.05 -15.16 -11.38
C GLN A 279 -46.59 -15.30 -9.95
N ALA A 280 -46.19 -16.28 -9.19
CA ALA A 280 -46.58 -16.47 -7.80
C ALA A 280 -46.13 -15.32 -6.91
N MET A 281 -44.91 -14.80 -7.12
CA MET A 281 -44.43 -13.58 -6.44
C MET A 281 -45.27 -12.36 -6.76
N MET A 282 -45.63 -12.15 -8.01
CA MET A 282 -46.49 -11.02 -8.42
C MET A 282 -47.89 -11.13 -7.77
N GLU A 283 -48.47 -12.33 -7.71
CA GLU A 283 -49.74 -12.57 -7.06
C GLU A 283 -49.68 -12.40 -5.53
N ALA A 284 -48.59 -12.85 -4.88
CA ALA A 284 -48.34 -12.65 -3.45
C ALA A 284 -48.22 -11.14 -3.12
N ALA A 285 -47.47 -10.38 -3.92
CA ALA A 285 -47.34 -8.95 -3.77
C ALA A 285 -48.68 -8.21 -3.91
N GLN A 286 -49.54 -8.67 -4.79
CA GLN A 286 -50.91 -8.09 -4.92
C GLN A 286 -51.79 -8.40 -3.72
N ARG A 287 -51.69 -9.59 -3.12
CA ARG A 287 -52.45 -10.01 -1.94
C ARG A 287 -52.06 -9.23 -0.66
N HIS A 288 -50.81 -8.89 -0.51
CA HIS A 288 -50.31 -8.16 0.68
C HIS A 288 -50.37 -6.63 0.53
N ARG A 289 -50.87 -6.12 -0.58
CA ARG A 289 -51.11 -4.69 -0.79
C ARG A 289 -52.32 -4.24 0.03
N ARG A 290 -52.07 -3.76 1.26
CA ARG A 290 -53.12 -3.09 2.07
C ARG A 290 -53.48 -1.76 1.40
N PRO A 291 -54.78 -1.42 1.30
CA PRO A 291 -55.23 -0.18 0.65
C PRO A 291 -54.75 1.09 1.34
N ASP A 292 -54.36 1.04 2.62
CA ASP A 292 -54.05 2.20 3.46
C ASP A 292 -52.55 2.51 3.59
N GLU A 293 -51.65 1.72 3.04
CA GLU A 293 -50.19 1.94 3.15
C GLU A 293 -49.56 2.56 1.90
N GLY A 294 -50.31 3.41 1.19
CA GLY A 294 -49.86 4.07 -0.05
C GLY A 294 -49.13 5.39 0.19
N GLY A 295 -48.19 5.49 1.15
CA GLY A 295 -47.23 6.57 1.22
C GLY A 295 -46.03 6.27 0.30
N PRO A 296 -45.48 7.28 -0.45
CA PRO A 296 -44.25 7.11 -1.21
C PRO A 296 -43.11 6.91 -0.20
N GLY A 297 -42.58 5.67 -0.11
CA GLY A 297 -41.46 5.34 0.75
C GLY A 297 -41.58 4.06 1.58
N THR A 298 -42.72 3.35 1.57
CA THR A 298 -42.81 2.00 2.15
C THR A 298 -42.05 0.99 1.27
N PRO A 299 -41.17 0.16 1.88
CA PRO A 299 -40.52 -0.94 1.15
C PRO A 299 -41.61 -1.80 0.48
N ASN A 300 -41.51 -2.00 -0.82
CA ASN A 300 -42.45 -2.79 -1.60
C ASN A 300 -42.62 -4.17 -0.94
N ALA A 301 -43.85 -4.65 -0.74
CA ALA A 301 -44.12 -5.98 -0.17
C ALA A 301 -43.39 -7.13 -0.90
N LEU A 302 -42.97 -6.92 -2.14
CA LEU A 302 -42.07 -7.77 -2.92
C LEU A 302 -40.72 -8.02 -2.28
N HIS A 303 -40.22 -7.14 -1.40
CA HIS A 303 -38.93 -7.31 -0.72
C HIS A 303 -39.00 -8.24 0.49
N GLN A 304 -40.19 -8.63 0.96
CA GLN A 304 -40.32 -9.60 2.05
C GLN A 304 -40.22 -11.05 1.56
N ASP A 305 -40.61 -11.31 0.31
CA ASP A 305 -40.73 -12.67 -0.26
C ASP A 305 -39.50 -13.11 -1.08
N ALA A 306 -38.71 -12.15 -1.58
CA ALA A 306 -37.44 -12.42 -2.27
C ALA A 306 -36.48 -11.25 -2.16
N SER A 307 -35.18 -11.54 -2.10
CA SER A 307 -34.10 -10.57 -2.03
C SER A 307 -33.00 -10.84 -3.05
N VAL A 308 -32.42 -9.78 -3.60
CA VAL A 308 -31.20 -9.88 -4.43
C VAL A 308 -30.00 -9.77 -3.51
N LEU A 309 -29.11 -10.76 -3.56
CA LEU A 309 -27.87 -10.80 -2.81
C LEU A 309 -26.69 -10.88 -3.78
N MET A 310 -25.59 -10.25 -3.41
CA MET A 310 -24.35 -10.27 -4.20
C MET A 310 -23.21 -10.78 -3.35
N PHE A 311 -22.39 -11.66 -3.91
CA PHE A 311 -21.23 -12.24 -3.25
C PHE A 311 -20.00 -12.00 -4.14
N SER A 312 -18.89 -11.62 -3.53
CA SER A 312 -17.60 -11.56 -4.22
C SER A 312 -17.01 -12.96 -4.38
N ALA A 313 -16.12 -13.11 -5.33
CA ALA A 313 -15.31 -14.32 -5.47
C ALA A 313 -14.67 -14.72 -4.12
N GLY A 314 -14.77 -16.01 -3.76
CA GLY A 314 -14.37 -16.54 -2.46
C GLY A 314 -15.40 -16.35 -1.35
N GLY A 315 -16.50 -15.62 -1.58
CA GLY A 315 -17.57 -15.37 -0.63
C GLY A 315 -18.35 -16.65 -0.31
N GLU A 316 -18.64 -16.90 0.96
CA GLU A 316 -19.41 -18.04 1.41
C GLU A 316 -20.91 -17.76 1.26
N MET A 317 -21.56 -18.45 0.36
CA MET A 317 -22.97 -18.27 0.04
C MET A 317 -23.88 -19.16 0.90
N LEU A 318 -23.44 -20.36 1.23
CA LEU A 318 -24.11 -21.31 2.12
C LEU A 318 -23.06 -22.05 2.95
N PRO A 319 -22.95 -21.81 4.28
CA PRO A 319 -22.03 -22.54 5.13
C PRO A 319 -22.56 -23.94 5.48
N PHE A 320 -21.66 -24.86 5.81
CA PHE A 320 -22.03 -26.14 6.40
C PHE A 320 -22.84 -25.94 7.69
N GLY A 321 -23.87 -26.73 7.88
CA GLY A 321 -24.72 -26.65 9.07
C GLY A 321 -25.71 -25.49 9.08
N SER A 322 -25.80 -24.71 7.98
CA SER A 322 -26.79 -23.64 7.86
C SER A 322 -28.21 -24.22 8.00
N THR A 323 -29.00 -23.56 8.84
CA THR A 323 -30.44 -23.82 9.02
C THR A 323 -31.31 -22.78 8.30
N ARG A 324 -30.69 -21.89 7.48
CA ARG A 324 -31.47 -20.92 6.70
C ARG A 324 -32.42 -21.62 5.76
N ASN A 325 -33.71 -21.46 6.01
CA ASN A 325 -34.76 -21.95 5.14
C ASN A 325 -34.93 -20.99 3.96
N GLY A 326 -34.39 -21.34 2.79
CA GLY A 326 -34.54 -20.50 1.61
C GLY A 326 -34.00 -21.20 0.36
N PHE A 327 -34.66 -20.95 -0.73
CA PHE A 327 -34.25 -21.34 -2.07
C PHE A 327 -33.53 -20.18 -2.74
N THR A 328 -32.34 -20.42 -3.26
CA THR A 328 -31.53 -19.36 -3.84
C THR A 328 -31.16 -19.73 -5.27
N LEU A 329 -31.47 -18.84 -6.21
CA LEU A 329 -31.22 -18.96 -7.65
C LEU A 329 -29.98 -18.12 -8.00
N ILE A 330 -29.02 -18.70 -8.72
CA ILE A 330 -27.91 -17.98 -9.30
C ILE A 330 -28.37 -17.30 -10.59
N VAL A 331 -28.20 -15.97 -10.66
CA VAL A 331 -28.54 -15.17 -11.83
C VAL A 331 -27.30 -14.90 -12.67
N GLU A 332 -26.19 -14.58 -12.03
CA GLU A 332 -24.89 -14.29 -12.67
C GLU A 332 -23.76 -14.88 -11.86
N GLY A 333 -22.67 -15.26 -12.54
CA GLY A 333 -21.48 -15.84 -11.92
C GLY A 333 -21.55 -17.34 -11.71
N ASN A 334 -20.48 -17.88 -11.11
CA ASN A 334 -20.32 -19.30 -10.84
C ASN A 334 -19.98 -19.55 -9.38
N ALA A 335 -20.44 -20.69 -8.84
CA ALA A 335 -20.18 -21.11 -7.48
C ALA A 335 -19.81 -22.59 -7.41
N ALA A 336 -18.99 -22.97 -6.43
CA ALA A 336 -18.63 -24.34 -6.14
C ALA A 336 -19.52 -24.90 -5.03
N LEU A 337 -20.14 -26.04 -5.29
CA LEU A 337 -20.85 -26.85 -4.29
C LEU A 337 -19.90 -27.91 -3.77
N SER A 338 -19.73 -28.01 -2.45
CA SER A 338 -18.82 -28.94 -1.81
C SER A 338 -19.51 -29.71 -0.66
N ALA A 339 -19.06 -30.93 -0.40
CA ALA A 339 -19.45 -31.71 0.78
C ALA A 339 -18.21 -32.15 1.58
N ARG A 340 -18.41 -32.65 2.80
CA ARG A 340 -17.33 -33.26 3.60
C ARG A 340 -17.27 -34.77 3.34
N ASP A 341 -16.04 -35.26 3.14
CA ASP A 341 -15.76 -36.69 3.09
C ASP A 341 -15.74 -37.34 4.48
N ALA A 342 -15.38 -38.61 4.55
CA ALA A 342 -15.29 -39.37 5.80
C ALA A 342 -14.22 -38.82 6.76
N ASP A 343 -13.18 -38.19 6.24
CA ASP A 343 -12.07 -37.61 7.00
C ASP A 343 -12.33 -36.12 7.35
N GLY A 344 -13.52 -35.59 7.00
CA GLY A 344 -13.91 -34.20 7.24
C GLY A 344 -13.33 -33.21 6.22
N GLN A 345 -12.61 -33.67 5.20
CA GLN A 345 -12.06 -32.83 4.15
C GLN A 345 -13.15 -32.37 3.18
N GLN A 346 -12.97 -31.19 2.65
CA GLN A 346 -13.92 -30.57 1.74
C GLN A 346 -13.66 -31.05 0.31
N VAL A 347 -14.66 -31.69 -0.29
CA VAL A 347 -14.59 -32.19 -1.67
C VAL A 347 -15.66 -31.52 -2.51
N ARG A 348 -15.27 -31.01 -3.68
CA ARG A 348 -16.21 -30.41 -4.65
C ARG A 348 -17.13 -31.48 -5.24
N ILE A 349 -18.46 -31.17 -5.24
CA ILE A 349 -19.51 -32.04 -5.81
C ILE A 349 -19.90 -31.55 -7.20
N ALA A 350 -20.14 -30.25 -7.33
CA ALA A 350 -20.63 -29.64 -8.55
C ALA A 350 -20.19 -28.18 -8.69
N SER A 351 -20.26 -27.66 -9.92
CA SER A 351 -20.25 -26.26 -10.23
C SER A 351 -21.67 -25.79 -10.49
N LEU A 352 -22.03 -24.65 -9.92
CA LEU A 352 -23.33 -24.01 -10.10
C LEU A 352 -23.12 -22.74 -10.91
N GLY A 353 -23.91 -22.57 -11.97
CA GLY A 353 -23.88 -21.39 -12.85
C GLY A 353 -25.23 -20.69 -12.94
N PRO A 354 -25.36 -19.70 -13.85
CA PRO A 354 -26.61 -18.98 -14.04
C PRO A 354 -27.79 -19.90 -14.34
N GLY A 355 -28.85 -19.72 -13.55
CA GLY A 355 -30.05 -20.57 -13.59
C GLY A 355 -29.98 -21.81 -12.69
N ASP A 356 -28.87 -22.16 -12.09
CA ASP A 356 -28.79 -23.17 -11.04
C ASP A 356 -29.23 -22.60 -9.70
N PHE A 357 -29.56 -23.49 -8.78
CA PHE A 357 -30.07 -23.13 -7.46
C PHE A 357 -29.39 -23.93 -6.35
N TYR A 358 -29.51 -23.42 -5.12
CA TYR A 358 -29.04 -24.09 -3.90
C TYR A 358 -29.94 -23.72 -2.70
N GLY A 359 -29.77 -24.39 -1.57
CA GLY A 359 -30.55 -24.16 -0.35
C GLY A 359 -31.83 -25.00 -0.27
N GLU A 360 -32.10 -25.83 -1.25
CA GLU A 360 -33.30 -26.69 -1.36
C GLU A 360 -33.43 -27.72 -0.22
N ALA A 361 -32.31 -28.19 0.33
CA ALA A 361 -32.31 -29.23 1.38
C ALA A 361 -32.92 -28.74 2.70
N THR A 362 -32.88 -27.45 2.95
CA THR A 362 -33.41 -26.82 4.16
C THR A 362 -34.93 -26.60 4.09
N ILE A 363 -35.51 -26.57 2.88
CA ILE A 363 -36.97 -26.39 2.67
C ILE A 363 -37.74 -27.64 3.00
N SER A 364 -37.23 -28.82 2.59
CA SER A 364 -38.00 -30.06 2.68
C SER A 364 -37.87 -30.79 4.00
N ALA A 365 -36.88 -30.48 4.86
CA ALA A 365 -36.62 -31.27 6.05
C ALA A 365 -36.27 -30.51 7.33
N GLY A 366 -36.10 -29.20 7.29
CA GLY A 366 -35.61 -28.39 8.44
C GLY A 366 -34.24 -28.84 8.96
N ARG A 367 -33.49 -29.63 8.15
CA ARG A 367 -32.17 -30.17 8.53
C ARG A 367 -31.07 -29.18 8.19
N PRO A 368 -30.00 -29.14 9.00
CA PRO A 368 -28.83 -28.36 8.67
C PRO A 368 -28.23 -28.76 7.32
N SER A 369 -27.72 -27.78 6.56
CA SER A 369 -27.11 -28.05 5.25
C SER A 369 -25.87 -28.92 5.36
N GLU A 370 -25.86 -30.04 4.62
CA GLU A 370 -24.73 -30.97 4.52
C GLU A 370 -23.72 -30.52 3.46
N VAL A 371 -24.04 -29.46 2.71
CA VAL A 371 -23.21 -28.91 1.65
C VAL A 371 -22.84 -27.48 1.95
N ARG A 372 -21.74 -27.06 1.33
CA ARG A 372 -21.23 -25.67 1.36
C ARG A 372 -21.23 -25.13 -0.05
N VAL A 373 -21.63 -23.87 -0.21
CA VAL A 373 -21.55 -23.15 -1.49
C VAL A 373 -20.65 -21.94 -1.34
N VAL A 374 -19.67 -21.81 -2.23
CA VAL A 374 -18.70 -20.70 -2.26
C VAL A 374 -18.70 -20.12 -3.67
N ALA A 375 -18.72 -18.82 -3.77
CA ALA A 375 -18.62 -18.07 -5.01
C ALA A 375 -17.23 -18.27 -5.64
N GLU A 376 -17.16 -18.70 -6.91
CA GLU A 376 -15.89 -18.79 -7.66
C GLU A 376 -15.57 -17.50 -8.42
N THR A 377 -16.61 -16.79 -8.82
CA THR A 377 -16.56 -15.45 -9.41
C THR A 377 -17.41 -14.49 -8.56
N ASP A 378 -17.58 -13.26 -8.98
CA ASP A 378 -18.64 -12.41 -8.43
C ASP A 378 -19.99 -13.03 -8.83
N VAL A 379 -20.88 -13.21 -7.85
CA VAL A 379 -22.16 -13.90 -8.03
C VAL A 379 -23.30 -13.03 -7.59
N THR A 380 -24.31 -12.90 -8.45
CA THR A 380 -25.60 -12.29 -8.12
C THR A 380 -26.65 -13.40 -7.99
N VAL A 381 -27.40 -13.39 -6.90
CA VAL A 381 -28.44 -14.39 -6.62
C VAL A 381 -29.75 -13.74 -6.25
N VAL A 382 -30.85 -14.48 -6.49
CA VAL A 382 -32.17 -14.17 -5.94
C VAL A 382 -32.49 -15.23 -4.88
N ALA A 383 -32.60 -14.79 -3.63
CA ALA A 383 -32.99 -15.64 -2.50
C ALA A 383 -34.50 -15.51 -2.26
N PHE A 384 -35.19 -16.64 -2.16
CA PHE A 384 -36.64 -16.73 -1.93
C PHE A 384 -36.93 -17.26 -0.53
N ASP A 385 -37.99 -16.75 0.07
CA ASP A 385 -38.55 -17.34 1.29
C ASP A 385 -39.08 -18.75 1.04
N ALA A 386 -38.97 -19.60 2.04
CA ALA A 386 -39.41 -20.99 1.96
C ALA A 386 -40.93 -21.14 1.67
N GLY A 387 -41.73 -20.21 2.19
CA GLY A 387 -43.18 -20.20 1.97
C GLY A 387 -43.56 -19.96 0.52
N VAL A 388 -42.93 -18.99 -0.12
CA VAL A 388 -43.14 -18.68 -1.54
C VAL A 388 -42.74 -19.86 -2.41
N MET A 389 -41.62 -20.47 -2.13
CA MET A 389 -41.16 -21.63 -2.91
C MET A 389 -42.08 -22.84 -2.73
N ALA A 390 -42.58 -23.13 -1.51
CA ALA A 390 -43.52 -24.19 -1.25
C ALA A 390 -44.82 -24.00 -2.05
N GLU A 391 -45.36 -22.79 -2.14
CA GLU A 391 -46.55 -22.47 -2.94
C GLU A 391 -46.28 -22.69 -4.44
N CYS A 392 -45.07 -22.26 -4.92
CA CYS A 392 -44.69 -22.48 -6.31
C CYS A 392 -44.59 -23.93 -6.69
N LEU A 393 -44.02 -24.78 -5.81
CA LEU A 393 -43.88 -26.23 -6.02
C LEU A 393 -45.25 -26.95 -6.06
N GLN A 394 -46.21 -26.50 -5.26
CA GLN A 394 -47.58 -27.05 -5.33
C GLN A 394 -48.28 -26.70 -6.65
N ARG A 395 -47.98 -25.57 -7.25
CA ARG A 395 -48.63 -25.13 -8.50
C ARG A 395 -47.95 -25.59 -9.78
N SER A 396 -46.70 -26.04 -9.72
CA SER A 396 -45.92 -26.46 -10.88
C SER A 396 -45.26 -27.80 -10.67
N SER A 397 -45.92 -28.88 -11.15
CA SER A 397 -45.38 -30.22 -11.09
C SER A 397 -44.05 -30.41 -11.83
N GLY A 398 -43.84 -29.69 -12.93
CA GLY A 398 -42.59 -29.71 -13.69
C GLY A 398 -41.42 -29.15 -12.90
N LEU A 399 -41.61 -28.00 -12.23
CA LEU A 399 -40.60 -27.40 -11.36
C LEU A 399 -40.31 -28.27 -10.15
N ALA A 400 -41.34 -28.89 -9.56
CA ALA A 400 -41.18 -29.78 -8.42
C ALA A 400 -40.35 -31.01 -8.78
N THR A 401 -40.57 -31.59 -9.98
CA THR A 401 -39.77 -32.72 -10.49
C THR A 401 -38.33 -32.33 -10.74
N GLU A 402 -38.06 -31.19 -11.42
CA GLU A 402 -36.70 -30.70 -11.70
C GLU A 402 -35.90 -30.45 -10.41
N ILE A 403 -36.52 -29.80 -9.44
CA ILE A 403 -35.90 -29.58 -8.12
C ILE A 403 -35.66 -30.88 -7.38
N GLY A 404 -36.64 -31.82 -7.41
CA GLY A 404 -36.52 -33.15 -6.80
C GLY A 404 -35.36 -33.96 -7.39
N ASP A 405 -35.23 -33.97 -8.71
CA ASP A 405 -34.14 -34.67 -9.41
C ASP A 405 -32.76 -34.06 -9.06
N ALA A 406 -32.67 -32.74 -9.00
CA ALA A 406 -31.44 -32.07 -8.60
C ALA A 406 -31.04 -32.39 -7.14
N ILE A 407 -32.01 -32.39 -6.21
CA ILE A 407 -31.79 -32.77 -4.82
C ILE A 407 -31.25 -34.19 -4.74
N GLU A 408 -31.91 -35.14 -5.41
CA GLU A 408 -31.54 -36.53 -5.37
C GLU A 408 -30.15 -36.76 -6.00
N SER A 409 -29.85 -36.11 -7.12
CA SER A 409 -28.53 -36.18 -7.76
C SER A 409 -27.41 -35.69 -6.83
N ARG A 410 -27.60 -34.54 -6.19
CA ARG A 410 -26.62 -33.92 -5.27
C ARG A 410 -26.45 -34.77 -4.00
N ARG A 411 -27.56 -35.33 -3.49
CA ARG A 411 -27.54 -36.24 -2.34
C ARG A 411 -26.76 -37.52 -2.62
N ARG A 412 -26.96 -38.13 -3.80
CA ARG A 412 -26.18 -39.32 -4.24
C ARG A 412 -24.69 -38.96 -4.36
N ALA A 413 -24.36 -37.80 -4.94
CA ALA A 413 -22.97 -37.34 -5.05
C ALA A 413 -22.33 -37.15 -3.68
N ALA A 414 -23.02 -36.49 -2.74
CA ALA A 414 -22.53 -36.31 -1.37
C ALA A 414 -22.36 -37.61 -0.61
N GLN A 415 -23.29 -38.58 -0.77
CA GLN A 415 -23.18 -39.91 -0.17
C GLN A 415 -22.01 -40.72 -0.73
N ALA A 416 -21.79 -40.67 -2.05
CA ALA A 416 -20.66 -41.35 -2.71
C ALA A 416 -19.31 -40.84 -2.19
N ILE A 417 -19.19 -39.54 -1.90
CA ILE A 417 -17.99 -38.91 -1.33
C ILE A 417 -17.75 -39.40 0.10
N ARG A 418 -18.82 -39.49 0.93
CA ARG A 418 -18.71 -40.00 2.30
C ARG A 418 -18.34 -41.48 2.40
N GLN A 419 -18.67 -42.26 1.37
CA GLN A 419 -18.38 -43.69 1.31
C GLN A 419 -17.02 -44.02 0.68
N ARG A 420 -16.32 -43.06 0.10
CA ARG A 420 -14.95 -43.28 -0.39
C ARG A 420 -14.04 -43.58 0.80
N LYS A 421 -13.57 -44.83 0.87
CA LYS A 421 -12.50 -45.22 1.80
C LYS A 421 -11.23 -44.40 1.50
N PRO A 422 -10.49 -43.98 2.53
CA PRO A 422 -9.20 -43.36 2.31
C PRO A 422 -8.32 -44.26 1.45
N VAL A 423 -7.71 -43.69 0.44
CA VAL A 423 -6.64 -44.38 -0.31
C VAL A 423 -5.47 -44.44 0.64
N SER A 424 -5.19 -45.68 1.11
CA SER A 424 -4.09 -46.05 2.02
C SER A 424 -2.71 -45.74 1.37
#